data_ccbd47664461b8971127c957be544ae6
#
_entry.id   ccbd47664461b8971127c957be544ae6
#
_cell.length_a   1.000
_cell.length_b   1.000
_cell.length_c   1.000
_cell.angle_alpha   90.00
_cell.angle_beta   90.00
_cell.angle_gamma   90.00
#
_symmetry.space_group_name_H-M   'P 1'
#
loop_
_entity.id
_entity.type
_entity.pdbx_description
1 polymer ?
#
loop_
_entity_poly.entity_id
_entity_poly.type
_entity_poly.pdbx_seq_one_letter_code
_entity_poly.pdbx_strand_id
1 'polypeptide(L)' 'MKIDRHHNPYDDLENTLIIELEGIAKQLGGKMSKSTRHDYTGRHSKIITIEYDITQS' A
#
# COMPACT_ATOMS: atom_id res chain seq x y z
N MET A 1 -22.33 6.42 17.83
CA MET A 1 -21.97 6.46 17.58
C MET A 1 -21.25 6.99 17.23
N LYS A 2 -20.92 7.14 17.10
CA LYS A 2 -20.36 7.54 16.73
C LYS A 2 -19.61 7.35 16.11
N ILE A 3 -19.50 7.47 15.81
CA ILE A 3 -19.07 7.37 15.21
C ILE A 3 -18.11 7.27 14.55
N ASP A 4 -17.97 7.19 14.10
CA ASP A 4 -17.24 6.76 13.19
C ASP A 4 -16.80 7.75 12.33
N ARG A 5 -16.53 8.88 12.74
CA ARG A 5 -16.14 9.89 11.94
C ARG A 5 -14.80 9.68 11.40
N HIS A 6 -14.06 8.74 11.87
CA HIS A 6 -12.79 8.42 11.29
C HIS A 6 -12.92 7.43 10.18
N HIS A 7 -14.10 6.89 9.97
CA HIS A 7 -14.27 5.95 8.92
C HIS A 7 -14.51 6.69 7.63
N ASN A 8 -13.65 6.53 6.72
CA ASN A 8 -13.65 7.29 5.51
C ASN A 8 -13.71 6.31 4.35
N PRO A 9 -14.56 6.49 3.37
CA PRO A 9 -14.63 5.54 2.25
C PRO A 9 -13.31 5.43 1.51
N TYR A 10 -12.52 6.48 1.49
CA TYR A 10 -11.23 6.39 0.83
C TYR A 10 -10.29 5.47 1.57
N ASP A 11 -10.41 5.39 2.89
CA ASP A 11 -9.58 4.48 3.65
C ASP A 11 -9.92 3.05 3.32
N ASP A 12 -11.21 2.74 3.18
CA ASP A 12 -11.60 1.40 2.82
C ASP A 12 -11.12 1.04 1.43
N LEU A 13 -11.24 1.96 0.50
CA LEU A 13 -10.79 1.70 -0.85
C LEU A 13 -9.29 1.51 -0.88
N GLU A 14 -8.57 2.32 -0.14
CA GLU A 14 -7.13 2.20 -0.08
C GLU A 14 -6.73 0.84 0.44
N ASN A 15 -7.36 0.39 1.51
CA ASN A 15 -7.04 -0.90 2.07
C ASN A 15 -7.33 -2.02 1.09
N THR A 16 -8.45 -1.93 0.37
CA THR A 16 -8.78 -2.93 -0.61
C THR A 16 -7.74 -3.00 -1.71
N LEU A 17 -7.30 -1.84 -2.18
CA LEU A 17 -6.31 -1.80 -3.24
C LEU A 17 -4.97 -2.34 -2.77
N ILE A 18 -4.61 -2.06 -1.52
CA ILE A 18 -3.36 -2.57 -0.99
C ILE A 18 -3.40 -4.08 -0.86
N ILE A 19 -4.54 -4.63 -0.45
CA ILE A 19 -4.67 -6.07 -0.38
C ILE A 19 -4.54 -6.69 -1.75
N GLU A 20 -5.09 -6.05 -2.76
CA GLU A 20 -4.94 -6.54 -4.12
C GLU A 20 -3.50 -6.49 -4.56
N LEU A 21 -2.79 -5.44 -4.19
CA LEU A 21 -1.37 -5.36 -4.54
C LEU A 21 -0.56 -6.45 -3.86
N GLU A 22 -0.92 -6.79 -2.63
CA GLU A 22 -0.25 -7.88 -1.96
C GLU A 22 -0.47 -9.19 -2.70
N GLY A 23 -1.67 -9.41 -3.20
CA GLY A 23 -1.94 -10.60 -3.98
C GLY A 23 -1.13 -10.62 -5.25
N ILE A 24 -0.99 -9.47 -5.90
CA ILE A 24 -0.20 -9.39 -7.11
C ILE A 24 1.26 -9.68 -6.80
N ALA A 25 1.78 -9.14 -5.70
CA ALA A 25 3.16 -9.40 -5.33
C ALA A 25 3.40 -10.88 -5.11
N LYS A 26 2.45 -11.56 -4.48
CA LYS A 26 2.59 -12.99 -4.27
C LYS A 26 2.56 -13.74 -5.57
N GLN A 27 1.72 -13.34 -6.49
CA GLN A 27 1.66 -13.99 -7.78
C GLN A 27 2.95 -13.82 -8.56
N LEU A 28 3.63 -12.70 -8.34
CA LEU A 28 4.91 -12.47 -8.98
C LEU A 28 6.05 -13.18 -8.26
N GLY A 29 5.77 -13.77 -7.12
CA GLY A 29 6.80 -14.41 -6.34
C GLY A 29 7.67 -13.44 -5.59
N GLY A 30 7.15 -12.24 -5.33
CA GLY A 30 7.93 -11.23 -4.68
C GLY A 30 7.36 -10.84 -3.35
N LYS A 31 7.70 -9.66 -2.92
CA LYS A 31 7.21 -9.16 -1.66
C LYS A 31 6.89 -7.69 -1.80
N MET A 32 6.01 -7.23 -0.95
CA MET A 32 5.58 -5.85 -0.97
C MET A 32 6.02 -5.19 0.33
N SER A 33 6.49 -3.97 0.22
CA SER A 33 6.82 -3.21 1.40
C SER A 33 6.15 -1.86 1.31
N LYS A 34 5.90 -1.28 2.45
CA LYS A 34 5.23 0.00 2.55
C LYS A 34 6.10 0.94 3.36
N SER A 35 6.15 2.18 2.95
CA SER A 35 6.88 3.19 3.71
C SER A 35 6.16 4.50 3.58
N THR A 36 6.56 5.45 4.39
CA THR A 36 5.98 6.76 4.40
C THR A 36 7.08 7.79 4.22
N ARG A 37 6.82 8.79 3.45
CA ARG A 37 7.76 9.88 3.26
C ARG A 37 7.13 11.14 3.77
N HIS A 38 7.92 11.93 4.50
CA HIS A 38 7.49 13.24 4.94
C HIS A 38 8.41 14.25 4.30
N ASP A 39 7.85 15.31 3.74
CA ASP A 39 8.74 16.29 3.23
C ASP A 39 8.64 17.52 4.11
N TYR A 40 9.53 18.47 3.92
CA TYR A 40 9.61 19.60 4.81
C TYR A 40 8.46 20.57 4.59
N THR A 41 7.68 20.40 3.55
CA THR A 41 6.51 21.23 3.38
C THR A 41 5.31 20.69 4.13
N GLY A 42 5.47 19.59 4.84
CA GLY A 42 4.38 19.01 5.60
C GLY A 42 3.57 17.99 4.84
N ARG A 43 3.99 17.63 3.65
CA ARG A 43 3.28 16.62 2.89
C ARG A 43 3.68 15.24 3.33
N HIS A 44 2.74 14.34 3.31
CA HIS A 44 2.98 12.95 3.64
C HIS A 44 2.61 12.11 2.45
N SER A 45 3.47 11.23 2.06
CA SER A 45 3.22 10.33 0.94
C SER A 45 3.42 8.90 1.40
N LYS A 46 2.62 8.00 0.88
CA LYS A 46 2.81 6.59 1.11
C LYS A 46 3.43 5.98 -0.12
N ILE A 47 4.41 5.15 0.09
CA ILE A 47 5.14 4.52 -0.99
C ILE A 47 4.98 3.03 -0.85
N ILE A 48 4.57 2.38 -1.92
CA ILE A 48 4.43 0.93 -1.95
C ILE A 48 5.40 0.42 -2.98
N THR A 49 6.21 -0.53 -2.58
CA THR A 49 7.21 -1.11 -3.45
C THR A 49 6.98 -2.60 -3.54
N ILE A 50 6.97 -3.13 -4.74
CA ILE A 50 6.88 -4.56 -4.95
C ILE A 50 8.16 -4.98 -5.62
N GLU A 51 8.85 -5.93 -4.99
CA GLU A 51 10.14 -6.40 -5.47
C GLU A 51 10.01 -7.87 -5.81
N TYR A 52 10.40 -8.25 -6.99
CA TYR A 52 10.34 -9.65 -7.37
C TYR A 52 11.49 -9.93 -8.31
N ASP A 53 11.87 -11.22 -8.35
CA ASP A 53 12.97 -11.65 -9.15
C ASP A 53 12.50 -11.97 -10.54
N ILE A 54 13.18 -11.48 -11.52
CA ILE A 54 12.87 -11.83 -12.89
C ILE A 54 13.91 -12.72 -13.47
N THR A 55 14.77 -13.26 -12.65
CA THR A 55 15.79 -14.15 -13.12
C THR A 55 15.14 -15.41 -13.61
N GLN A 56 15.44 -15.74 -14.81
CA GLN A 56 14.89 -16.90 -15.30
C GLN A 56 15.89 -17.83 -15.51
N SER A 57 16.16 -18.65 -15.13
CA SER A 57 17.13 -19.54 -15.39
C SER A 57 16.93 -20.52 -16.25
#